data_ce2a1e27b4af8bc2fa5f2084eb9bc13d
#
_entry.id   ce2a1e27b4af8bc2fa5f2084eb9bc13d
#
_cell.length_a   1.000
_cell.length_b   1.000
_cell.length_c   1.000
_cell.angle_alpha   90.00
_cell.angle_beta   90.00
_cell.angle_gamma   90.00
#
_symmetry.space_group_name_H-M   'P 1'
#
loop_
_entity.id
_entity.type
_entity.pdbx_description
1 polymer ?
#
loop_
_entity_poly.entity_id
_entity_poly.type
_entity_poly.pdbx_seq_one_letter_code
_entity_poly.pdbx_strand_id
1 'polypeptide(L)'
;MHQRVFAHYDEMSTALKHADKQSRMQRVADLMDQIRAEFTDEELEEWSRPLALELKTLEKHAMRMMVVQTGERVDGRTAQEVRPLMVKPDYLPVVHGSGLFQRGPTQVLSVAPLGMLNEWQRLDTIEPVEGKRYIHHYDFPPYCTGEVGRMGSPKRRELGHGALAGRALLPVIPSEEEFPYAIRVVSEVMESNGSSSMASTCGSTLALMDAGVPIKRPVSGVAMGLIQEDGKTVVLTDIQGLEDFLGDMDFKVTGTERGITAMQMDNKATGLTPEIFKQAMQQSHEGRMHILKAMLEAIPEPRAHTKETAPQIISFSIPVDKIREVIGSGGKVIRAIQDETGATIDIQEDGTIYIAGVGGAGEAAEERVKMIIKVPEVGEEYVGRVVGIQPFGAFVELLPGKDGLLHISHMAQGRVDKVEDVLTIGDEVKVKVIEVAENGKISLDRLDKPELASNNHPGRSFKKQGFADGRPAPRKRNHASGSEAHAPARMPRRHHEGA
;
A
#
# COMPACT_ATOMS: atom_id res chain seq x y z
N MET A 1 -3.86 54.13 25.45
CA MET A 1 -3.43 52.75 25.20
C MET A 1 -2.55 52.66 23.96
N HIS A 2 -3.02 52.89 22.71
CA HIS A 2 -2.27 52.73 21.48
C HIS A 2 -0.86 53.38 21.50
N GLN A 3 -0.76 54.69 21.81
CA GLN A 3 0.53 55.38 21.86
C GLN A 3 1.52 54.78 22.87
N ARG A 4 1.05 54.27 24.01
CA ARG A 4 1.90 53.64 25.03
C ARG A 4 2.42 52.30 24.51
N VAL A 5 1.57 51.49 23.91
CA VAL A 5 1.97 50.18 23.34
C VAL A 5 2.96 50.36 22.17
N PHE A 6 2.68 51.29 21.25
CA PHE A 6 3.53 51.54 20.09
C PHE A 6 4.83 52.28 20.39
N ALA A 7 5.00 52.84 21.59
CA ALA A 7 6.27 53.39 22.06
C ALA A 7 7.38 52.30 22.13
N HIS A 8 6.97 51.01 22.28
CA HIS A 8 7.86 49.86 22.35
C HIS A 8 8.13 49.20 20.98
N TYR A 9 7.94 49.90 19.85
CA TYR A 9 8.13 49.37 18.50
C TYR A 9 9.56 48.85 18.25
N ASP A 10 10.58 49.61 18.65
CA ASP A 10 12.00 49.25 18.44
C ASP A 10 12.39 48.05 19.32
N GLU A 11 11.87 47.96 20.53
CA GLU A 11 12.05 46.85 21.45
C GLU A 11 11.41 45.58 20.89
N MET A 12 10.18 45.67 20.36
CA MET A 12 9.49 44.57 19.71
C MET A 12 10.24 44.09 18.46
N SER A 13 10.71 45.02 17.64
CA SER A 13 11.53 44.67 16.45
C SER A 13 12.81 43.95 16.85
N THR A 14 13.43 44.31 17.96
CA THR A 14 14.62 43.66 18.51
C THR A 14 14.29 42.26 19.08
N ALA A 15 13.18 42.12 19.81
CA ALA A 15 12.73 40.86 20.39
C ALA A 15 12.40 39.82 19.31
N LEU A 16 11.85 40.26 18.18
CA LEU A 16 11.52 39.42 17.03
C LEU A 16 12.75 38.90 16.27
N LYS A 17 13.89 39.60 16.33
CA LYS A 17 15.13 39.17 15.63
C LYS A 17 15.84 38.05 16.39
N HIS A 18 15.39 36.82 16.21
CA HIS A 18 16.06 35.64 16.76
C HIS A 18 15.78 34.41 15.90
N ALA A 19 16.82 33.65 15.54
CA ALA A 19 16.70 32.48 14.68
C ALA A 19 15.93 31.34 15.35
N ASP A 20 16.20 31.10 16.64
CA ASP A 20 15.49 30.08 17.42
C ASP A 20 14.05 30.52 17.77
N LYS A 21 13.09 29.65 17.42
CA LYS A 21 11.67 29.90 17.60
C LYS A 21 11.27 30.10 19.07
N GLN A 22 11.76 29.23 19.97
CA GLN A 22 11.37 29.27 21.38
C GLN A 22 11.93 30.49 22.07
N SER A 23 13.21 30.80 21.85
CA SER A 23 13.86 31.99 22.36
C SER A 23 13.18 33.28 21.89
N ARG A 24 12.80 33.33 20.60
CA ARG A 24 12.02 34.47 20.05
C ARG A 24 10.69 34.61 20.71
N MET A 25 9.91 33.54 20.85
CA MET A 25 8.60 33.55 21.50
C MET A 25 8.70 34.01 22.96
N GLN A 26 9.71 33.57 23.70
CA GLN A 26 9.94 33.97 25.06
C GLN A 26 10.25 35.47 25.17
N ARG A 27 11.16 35.98 24.34
CA ARG A 27 11.51 37.42 24.30
C ARG A 27 10.29 38.30 24.01
N VAL A 28 9.46 37.90 23.04
CA VAL A 28 8.23 38.62 22.70
C VAL A 28 7.24 38.56 23.85
N ALA A 29 7.07 37.42 24.51
CA ALA A 29 6.20 37.29 25.67
C ALA A 29 6.67 38.14 26.85
N ASP A 30 7.95 38.08 27.18
CA ASP A 30 8.55 38.89 28.27
C ASP A 30 8.35 40.39 28.02
N LEU A 31 8.55 40.86 26.78
CA LEU A 31 8.28 42.26 26.43
C LEU A 31 6.80 42.59 26.51
N MET A 32 5.88 41.75 26.06
CA MET A 32 4.46 41.95 26.18
C MET A 32 4.03 42.05 27.66
N ASP A 33 4.63 41.24 28.54
CA ASP A 33 4.35 41.31 29.98
C ASP A 33 4.93 42.58 30.63
N GLN A 34 6.11 43.04 30.20
CA GLN A 34 6.68 44.32 30.60
C GLN A 34 5.74 45.47 30.20
N ILE A 35 5.26 45.52 28.98
CA ILE A 35 4.31 46.54 28.51
C ILE A 35 3.00 46.48 29.31
N ARG A 36 2.48 45.30 29.64
CA ARG A 36 1.29 45.15 30.48
C ARG A 36 1.50 45.71 31.88
N ALA A 37 2.66 45.55 32.47
CA ALA A 37 2.99 46.04 33.80
C ALA A 37 3.03 47.58 33.90
N GLU A 38 3.00 48.31 32.78
CA GLU A 38 2.88 49.77 32.76
C GLU A 38 1.46 50.28 32.96
N PHE A 39 0.45 49.39 32.90
CA PHE A 39 -0.96 49.71 33.07
C PHE A 39 -1.39 49.42 34.49
N THR A 40 -2.32 50.28 35.04
CA THR A 40 -2.89 50.04 36.37
C THR A 40 -3.86 48.87 36.36
N ASP A 41 -4.18 48.34 37.54
CA ASP A 41 -5.12 47.20 37.66
C ASP A 41 -6.52 47.59 37.08
N GLU A 42 -6.97 48.82 37.28
CA GLU A 42 -8.23 49.31 36.71
C GLU A 42 -8.17 49.38 35.17
N GLU A 43 -7.05 49.86 34.60
CA GLU A 43 -6.83 49.86 33.14
C GLU A 43 -6.76 48.45 32.57
N LEU A 44 -6.13 47.51 33.26
CA LEU A 44 -6.06 46.11 32.84
C LEU A 44 -7.41 45.40 32.87
N GLU A 45 -8.25 45.73 33.87
CA GLU A 45 -9.61 45.19 33.92
C GLU A 45 -10.48 45.76 32.79
N GLU A 46 -10.44 47.08 32.56
CA GLU A 46 -11.19 47.76 31.50
C GLU A 46 -10.72 47.36 30.10
N TRP A 47 -9.38 47.26 29.87
CA TRP A 47 -8.78 47.10 28.54
C TRP A 47 -8.22 45.71 28.28
N SER A 48 -8.56 44.69 29.06
CA SER A 48 -8.03 43.33 28.96
C SER A 48 -7.97 42.80 27.50
N ARG A 49 -9.11 42.81 26.78
CA ARG A 49 -9.18 42.38 25.39
C ARG A 49 -8.58 43.39 24.41
N PRO A 50 -8.89 44.69 24.46
CA PRO A 50 -8.27 45.69 23.59
C PRO A 50 -6.75 45.73 23.70
N LEU A 51 -6.16 45.65 24.91
CA LEU A 51 -4.71 45.62 25.11
C LEU A 51 -4.05 44.37 24.51
N ALA A 52 -4.68 43.22 24.70
CA ALA A 52 -4.18 41.98 24.10
C ALA A 52 -4.17 42.03 22.55
N LEU A 53 -5.20 42.67 21.96
CA LEU A 53 -5.25 42.87 20.51
C LEU A 53 -4.18 43.87 20.04
N GLU A 54 -3.99 44.96 20.80
CA GLU A 54 -3.01 46.00 20.46
C GLU A 54 -1.56 45.49 20.52
N LEU A 55 -1.24 44.68 21.52
CA LEU A 55 0.08 43.97 21.60
C LEU A 55 0.34 43.08 20.39
N LYS A 56 -0.68 42.33 19.95
CA LYS A 56 -0.58 41.53 18.71
C LYS A 56 -0.45 42.42 17.47
N THR A 57 -1.10 43.57 17.46
CA THR A 57 -0.99 44.54 16.36
C THR A 57 0.42 45.10 16.28
N LEU A 58 1.05 45.41 17.43
CA LEU A 58 2.43 45.85 17.53
C LEU A 58 3.38 44.76 16.99
N GLU A 59 3.25 43.52 17.44
CA GLU A 59 4.02 42.37 16.96
C GLU A 59 3.90 42.20 15.44
N LYS A 60 2.67 42.22 14.92
CA LYS A 60 2.37 42.16 13.52
C LYS A 60 3.03 43.26 12.72
N HIS A 61 2.86 44.49 13.16
CA HIS A 61 3.40 45.66 12.49
C HIS A 61 4.93 45.65 12.49
N ALA A 62 5.57 45.37 13.63
CA ALA A 62 7.02 45.30 13.74
C ALA A 62 7.62 44.26 12.83
N MET A 63 7.06 43.03 12.76
CA MET A 63 7.51 41.98 11.87
C MET A 63 7.38 42.40 10.40
N ARG A 64 6.23 42.95 10.00
CA ARG A 64 5.93 43.33 8.61
C ARG A 64 6.84 44.45 8.13
N MET A 65 6.98 45.48 8.95
CA MET A 65 7.85 46.64 8.65
C MET A 65 9.32 46.24 8.57
N MET A 66 9.80 45.34 9.44
CA MET A 66 11.14 44.80 9.36
C MET A 66 11.41 44.18 7.99
N VAL A 67 10.54 43.28 7.51
CA VAL A 67 10.67 42.64 6.21
C VAL A 67 10.63 43.64 5.06
N VAL A 68 9.69 44.60 5.10
CA VAL A 68 9.45 45.59 4.01
C VAL A 68 10.54 46.67 3.94
N GLN A 69 11.08 47.08 5.09
CA GLN A 69 12.08 48.15 5.15
C GLN A 69 13.50 47.64 5.00
N THR A 70 13.85 46.53 5.67
CA THR A 70 15.23 46.03 5.71
C THR A 70 15.47 44.85 4.75
N GLY A 71 14.41 44.17 4.28
CA GLY A 71 14.51 42.95 3.52
C GLY A 71 14.96 41.71 4.35
N GLU A 72 15.10 41.91 5.67
CA GLU A 72 15.53 40.88 6.61
C GLU A 72 14.35 40.22 7.29
N ARG A 73 14.34 38.93 7.41
CA ARG A 73 13.29 38.14 8.08
C ARG A 73 13.66 37.91 9.54
N VAL A 74 12.69 37.50 10.37
CA VAL A 74 12.89 37.28 11.81
C VAL A 74 14.00 36.29 12.16
N ASP A 75 14.37 35.41 11.25
CA ASP A 75 15.47 34.43 11.39
C ASP A 75 16.75 34.85 10.65
N GLY A 76 16.82 36.08 10.16
CA GLY A 76 17.98 36.65 9.47
C GLY A 76 18.08 36.30 7.98
N ARG A 77 17.16 35.52 7.42
CA ARG A 77 17.12 35.21 5.99
C ARG A 77 16.68 36.40 5.14
N THR A 78 17.09 36.40 3.89
CA THR A 78 16.49 37.25 2.85
C THR A 78 15.13 36.72 2.39
N ALA A 79 14.39 37.50 1.61
CA ALA A 79 13.06 37.13 1.12
C ALA A 79 13.05 35.84 0.27
N GLN A 80 14.15 35.50 -0.41
CA GLN A 80 14.23 34.37 -1.36
C GLN A 80 14.90 33.14 -0.77
N GLU A 81 15.51 33.21 0.40
CA GLU A 81 16.24 32.09 0.99
C GLU A 81 15.33 31.01 1.56
N VAL A 82 15.69 29.76 1.25
CA VAL A 82 15.14 28.56 1.85
C VAL A 82 15.91 28.22 3.13
N ARG A 83 15.23 27.77 4.17
CA ARG A 83 15.87 27.30 5.42
C ARG A 83 16.83 26.14 5.14
N PRO A 84 17.83 25.90 6.01
CA PRO A 84 18.76 24.76 5.89
C PRO A 84 18.00 23.44 5.76
N LEU A 85 18.47 22.58 4.86
CA LEU A 85 17.85 21.31 4.54
C LEU A 85 18.65 20.15 5.13
N MET A 86 17.93 19.13 5.65
CA MET A 86 18.48 17.81 5.94
C MET A 86 17.57 16.77 5.27
N VAL A 87 18.18 15.92 4.46
CA VAL A 87 17.46 14.90 3.66
C VAL A 87 18.09 13.54 3.93
N LYS A 88 17.29 12.60 4.43
CA LYS A 88 17.75 11.24 4.75
C LYS A 88 16.75 10.22 4.23
N PRO A 89 16.95 9.64 3.05
CA PRO A 89 16.24 8.43 2.63
C PRO A 89 16.70 7.24 3.48
N ASP A 90 15.93 6.14 3.46
CA ASP A 90 16.26 4.91 4.22
C ASP A 90 16.49 5.15 5.72
N TYR A 91 15.66 6.01 6.31
CA TYR A 91 15.82 6.39 7.71
C TYR A 91 15.41 5.26 8.66
N LEU A 92 14.40 4.48 8.30
CA LEU A 92 13.94 3.29 9.03
C LEU A 92 14.24 2.04 8.20
N PRO A 93 15.19 1.21 8.58
CA PRO A 93 15.67 0.11 7.72
C PRO A 93 14.67 -1.02 7.56
N VAL A 94 13.75 -1.22 8.51
CA VAL A 94 12.80 -2.36 8.53
C VAL A 94 11.55 -2.12 7.67
N VAL A 95 11.19 -0.84 7.44
CA VAL A 95 10.02 -0.48 6.62
C VAL A 95 10.33 -0.57 5.13
N HIS A 96 9.30 -0.72 4.30
CA HIS A 96 9.45 -0.90 2.85
C HIS A 96 10.11 0.30 2.17
N GLY A 97 9.82 1.52 2.64
CA GLY A 97 10.54 2.74 2.25
C GLY A 97 10.31 3.84 3.28
N SER A 98 11.31 4.69 3.48
CA SER A 98 11.24 5.79 4.43
C SER A 98 12.08 6.98 4.00
N GLY A 99 11.67 8.17 4.41
CA GLY A 99 12.38 9.41 4.19
C GLY A 99 12.16 10.39 5.33
N LEU A 100 13.26 10.87 5.93
CA LEU A 100 13.25 11.98 6.86
C LEU A 100 13.62 13.25 6.10
N PHE A 101 12.71 14.20 6.07
CA PHE A 101 12.92 15.51 5.46
C PHE A 101 12.81 16.60 6.53
N GLN A 102 13.84 17.43 6.62
CA GLN A 102 13.87 18.56 7.55
C GLN A 102 14.23 19.85 6.82
N ARG A 103 13.55 20.93 7.21
CA ARG A 103 13.79 22.28 6.70
C ARG A 103 13.73 23.28 7.86
N GLY A 104 14.89 23.77 8.27
CA GLY A 104 15.04 24.43 9.56
C GLY A 104 14.53 23.51 10.68
N PRO A 105 13.65 23.99 11.60
CA PRO A 105 13.09 23.12 12.64
C PRO A 105 11.94 22.22 12.14
N THR A 106 11.30 22.51 10.99
CA THR A 106 10.21 21.68 10.48
C THR A 106 10.75 20.33 10.00
N GLN A 107 10.31 19.23 10.63
CA GLN A 107 10.76 17.88 10.38
C GLN A 107 9.59 16.93 10.15
N VAL A 108 9.65 16.14 9.09
CA VAL A 108 8.64 15.12 8.74
C VAL A 108 9.31 13.80 8.43
N LEU A 109 8.86 12.74 9.07
CA LEU A 109 9.19 11.37 8.76
C LEU A 109 8.07 10.78 7.92
N SER A 110 8.38 10.37 6.70
CA SER A 110 7.43 9.67 5.82
C SER A 110 7.81 8.22 5.65
N VAL A 111 6.81 7.35 5.67
CA VAL A 111 6.95 5.90 5.50
C VAL A 111 6.02 5.44 4.38
N ALA A 112 6.51 4.57 3.51
CA ALA A 112 5.76 4.06 2.36
C ALA A 112 5.62 2.53 2.42
N PRO A 113 4.68 1.96 3.21
CA PRO A 113 4.34 0.55 3.13
C PRO A 113 3.68 0.23 1.78
N LEU A 114 4.06 -0.93 1.25
CA LEU A 114 3.53 -1.52 0.03
C LEU A 114 2.69 -2.74 0.39
N GLY A 115 1.56 -2.91 -0.25
CA GLY A 115 0.65 -4.03 -0.03
C GLY A 115 0.15 -4.63 -1.34
N MET A 116 -0.66 -5.69 -1.24
CA MET A 116 -1.34 -6.30 -2.37
C MET A 116 -2.36 -5.35 -2.99
N LEU A 117 -2.67 -5.55 -4.28
CA LEU A 117 -3.69 -4.75 -4.97
C LEU A 117 -5.05 -4.76 -4.27
N ASN A 118 -5.47 -5.90 -3.73
CA ASN A 118 -6.74 -6.04 -3.01
C ASN A 118 -6.78 -5.30 -1.65
N GLU A 119 -5.65 -4.77 -1.18
CA GLU A 119 -5.54 -3.92 0.02
C GLU A 119 -5.79 -2.43 -0.27
N TRP A 120 -6.23 -2.08 -1.46
CA TRP A 120 -6.65 -0.73 -1.80
C TRP A 120 -7.79 -0.23 -0.90
N GLN A 121 -7.89 1.09 -0.75
CA GLN A 121 -9.00 1.69 -0.02
C GLN A 121 -10.27 1.66 -0.87
N ARG A 122 -11.24 0.83 -0.52
CA ARG A 122 -12.56 0.86 -1.14
C ARG A 122 -13.29 2.14 -0.79
N LEU A 123 -13.94 2.74 -1.78
CA LEU A 123 -14.72 3.97 -1.62
C LEU A 123 -16.18 3.66 -1.89
N ASP A 124 -17.04 4.09 -0.98
CA ASP A 124 -18.50 4.11 -1.16
C ASP A 124 -18.94 5.57 -1.29
N THR A 125 -18.83 6.09 -2.51
CA THR A 125 -19.16 7.48 -2.84
C THR A 125 -20.05 7.52 -4.07
N ILE A 126 -20.64 8.69 -4.34
CA ILE A 126 -21.44 8.91 -5.56
C ILE A 126 -20.60 9.07 -6.84
N GLU A 127 -19.27 9.16 -6.70
CA GLU A 127 -18.34 9.22 -7.83
C GLU A 127 -18.10 7.81 -8.38
N PRO A 128 -17.90 7.63 -9.69
CA PRO A 128 -17.66 6.34 -10.31
C PRO A 128 -16.20 5.87 -10.07
N VAL A 129 -15.74 5.94 -8.82
CA VAL A 129 -14.40 5.50 -8.39
C VAL A 129 -14.58 4.48 -7.28
N GLU A 130 -14.25 3.23 -7.57
CA GLU A 130 -14.43 2.11 -6.64
C GLU A 130 -13.43 2.12 -5.48
N GLY A 131 -12.26 2.74 -5.68
CA GLY A 131 -11.23 2.78 -4.64
C GLY A 131 -10.00 3.61 -4.96
N LYS A 132 -9.09 3.64 -4.00
CA LYS A 132 -7.79 4.30 -4.12
C LYS A 132 -6.68 3.30 -3.89
N ARG A 133 -5.83 3.09 -4.89
CA ARG A 133 -4.60 2.32 -4.81
C ARG A 133 -3.47 3.10 -4.14
N TYR A 134 -3.42 4.42 -4.34
CA TYR A 134 -2.50 5.32 -3.67
C TYR A 134 -3.22 6.08 -2.56
N ILE A 135 -2.74 5.91 -1.32
CA ILE A 135 -3.32 6.50 -0.11
C ILE A 135 -2.24 7.33 0.58
N HIS A 136 -2.57 8.56 0.94
CA HIS A 136 -1.67 9.44 1.68
C HIS A 136 -2.30 9.87 3.01
N HIS A 137 -1.65 9.53 4.12
CA HIS A 137 -2.01 9.97 5.47
C HIS A 137 -0.99 10.99 5.97
N TYR A 138 -1.48 11.91 6.77
CA TYR A 138 -0.68 12.99 7.35
C TYR A 138 -1.12 13.17 8.80
N ASP A 139 -0.17 13.03 9.71
CA ASP A 139 -0.40 13.13 11.14
C ASP A 139 0.32 14.35 11.72
N PHE A 140 -0.43 15.15 12.50
CA PHE A 140 0.03 16.38 13.10
C PHE A 140 -0.26 16.39 14.62
N PRO A 141 0.47 15.57 15.38
CA PRO A 141 0.26 15.43 16.81
C PRO A 141 0.64 16.72 17.56
N PRO A 142 0.05 17.01 18.73
CA PRO A 142 0.30 18.24 19.49
C PRO A 142 1.77 18.49 19.82
N TYR A 143 2.55 17.43 20.03
CA TYR A 143 3.97 17.56 20.38
C TYR A 143 4.80 18.24 19.27
N CYS A 144 4.36 18.15 18.00
CA CYS A 144 5.12 18.76 16.89
C CYS A 144 5.15 20.30 16.92
N THR A 145 4.26 20.92 17.68
CA THR A 145 4.26 22.37 17.98
C THR A 145 4.73 22.69 19.39
N GLY A 146 5.10 21.67 20.19
CA GLY A 146 5.46 21.82 21.60
C GLY A 146 4.25 21.92 22.53
N GLU A 147 3.06 21.53 22.06
CA GLU A 147 1.83 21.62 22.83
C GLU A 147 1.47 20.28 23.48
N VAL A 148 0.78 20.36 24.63
CA VAL A 148 0.09 19.23 25.23
C VAL A 148 -1.35 19.24 24.75
N GLY A 149 -1.79 18.13 24.14
CA GLY A 149 -3.12 18.06 23.57
C GLY A 149 -3.67 16.64 23.47
N ARG A 150 -4.98 16.54 23.30
CA ARG A 150 -5.66 15.26 23.12
C ARG A 150 -5.39 14.72 21.70
N MET A 151 -4.95 13.48 21.63
CA MET A 151 -4.88 12.73 20.39
C MET A 151 -6.21 12.01 20.12
N GLY A 152 -6.63 11.97 18.85
CA GLY A 152 -7.92 11.38 18.48
C GLY A 152 -8.05 11.29 16.95
N SER A 153 -9.28 11.40 16.46
CA SER A 153 -9.54 11.37 15.00
C SER A 153 -8.87 12.52 14.27
N PRO A 154 -8.47 12.35 13.00
CA PRO A 154 -7.84 13.38 12.20
C PRO A 154 -8.66 14.67 12.15
N LYS A 155 -8.02 15.81 12.38
CA LYS A 155 -8.61 17.13 12.33
C LYS A 155 -8.60 17.68 10.89
N ARG A 156 -9.28 18.80 10.66
CA ARG A 156 -9.35 19.47 9.35
C ARG A 156 -7.95 19.73 8.73
N ARG A 157 -6.98 20.11 9.56
CA ARG A 157 -5.59 20.35 9.12
C ARG A 157 -4.99 19.05 8.54
N GLU A 158 -5.11 17.95 9.24
CA GLU A 158 -4.56 16.67 8.83
C GLU A 158 -5.19 16.18 7.54
N LEU A 159 -6.51 16.27 7.43
CA LEU A 159 -7.25 15.95 6.21
C LEU A 159 -6.84 16.83 5.02
N GLY A 160 -6.76 18.15 5.23
CA GLY A 160 -6.42 19.12 4.18
C GLY A 160 -4.95 19.00 3.71
N HIS A 161 -4.02 18.89 4.65
CA HIS A 161 -2.59 18.72 4.33
C HIS A 161 -2.30 17.37 3.69
N GLY A 162 -2.92 16.30 4.19
CA GLY A 162 -2.83 14.98 3.58
C GLY A 162 -3.37 14.93 2.16
N ALA A 163 -4.52 15.58 1.92
CA ALA A 163 -5.11 15.68 0.59
C ALA A 163 -4.22 16.48 -0.38
N LEU A 164 -3.58 17.58 0.08
CA LEU A 164 -2.66 18.36 -0.74
C LEU A 164 -1.42 17.54 -1.13
N ALA A 165 -0.76 16.89 -0.16
CA ALA A 165 0.41 16.06 -0.41
C ALA A 165 0.06 14.83 -1.29
N GLY A 166 -1.09 14.21 -1.07
CA GLY A 166 -1.60 13.13 -1.91
C GLY A 166 -1.80 13.56 -3.37
N ARG A 167 -2.47 14.70 -3.60
CA ARG A 167 -2.64 15.27 -4.94
C ARG A 167 -1.32 15.64 -5.61
N ALA A 168 -0.35 16.13 -4.82
CA ALA A 168 0.97 16.50 -5.32
C ALA A 168 1.71 15.32 -5.96
N LEU A 169 1.54 14.13 -5.39
CA LEU A 169 2.26 12.92 -5.80
C LEU A 169 1.46 12.04 -6.79
N LEU A 170 0.13 12.09 -6.77
CA LEU A 170 -0.72 11.26 -7.61
C LEU A 170 -0.33 11.25 -9.10
N PRO A 171 0.02 12.39 -9.76
CA PRO A 171 0.40 12.39 -11.16
C PRO A 171 1.70 11.65 -11.50
N VAL A 172 2.54 11.40 -10.51
CA VAL A 172 3.84 10.73 -10.68
C VAL A 172 3.83 9.28 -10.22
N ILE A 173 2.76 8.80 -9.60
CA ILE A 173 2.59 7.39 -9.23
C ILE A 173 2.52 6.55 -10.52
N PRO A 174 3.22 5.41 -10.60
CA PRO A 174 3.15 4.49 -11.75
C PRO A 174 1.77 3.87 -11.90
N SER A 175 1.45 3.36 -13.08
CA SER A 175 0.22 2.61 -13.32
C SER A 175 0.22 1.27 -12.54
N GLU A 176 -0.91 0.59 -12.53
CA GLU A 176 -1.04 -0.71 -11.89
C GLU A 176 -0.23 -1.78 -12.63
N GLU A 177 -0.20 -1.71 -13.96
CA GLU A 177 0.58 -2.62 -14.79
C GLU A 177 2.09 -2.43 -14.59
N GLU A 178 2.54 -1.18 -14.36
CA GLU A 178 3.96 -0.87 -14.13
C GLU A 178 4.41 -1.25 -12.72
N PHE A 179 3.52 -1.15 -11.73
CA PHE A 179 3.84 -1.41 -10.32
C PHE A 179 2.60 -1.92 -9.57
N PRO A 180 2.36 -3.24 -9.53
CA PRO A 180 1.12 -3.87 -9.06
C PRO A 180 0.99 -3.91 -7.53
N TYR A 181 1.19 -2.77 -6.86
CA TYR A 181 1.06 -2.63 -5.42
C TYR A 181 0.01 -1.60 -5.04
N ALA A 182 -0.71 -1.84 -3.96
CA ALA A 182 -1.35 -0.79 -3.20
C ALA A 182 -0.26 -0.01 -2.44
N ILE A 183 -0.25 1.30 -2.57
CA ILE A 183 0.79 2.18 -2.00
C ILE A 183 0.14 3.04 -0.93
N ARG A 184 0.60 2.92 0.30
CA ARG A 184 0.21 3.82 1.38
C ARG A 184 1.40 4.63 1.82
N VAL A 185 1.25 5.95 1.91
CA VAL A 185 2.25 6.83 2.52
C VAL A 185 1.68 7.41 3.81
N VAL A 186 2.46 7.35 4.87
CA VAL A 186 2.15 7.99 6.15
C VAL A 186 3.24 9.01 6.44
N SER A 187 2.85 10.27 6.65
CA SER A 187 3.76 11.37 6.99
C SER A 187 3.50 11.83 8.42
N GLU A 188 4.43 11.53 9.31
CA GLU A 188 4.46 11.95 10.71
C GLU A 188 5.20 13.27 10.85
N VAL A 189 4.54 14.32 11.32
CA VAL A 189 5.19 15.59 11.61
C VAL A 189 5.84 15.52 12.98
N MET A 190 7.18 15.52 12.98
CA MET A 190 7.97 15.42 14.21
C MET A 190 8.14 16.78 14.87
N GLU A 191 8.33 17.83 14.06
CA GLU A 191 8.39 19.22 14.52
C GLU A 191 7.87 20.15 13.41
N SER A 192 7.19 21.25 13.82
CA SER A 192 6.62 22.21 12.88
C SER A 192 6.90 23.66 13.25
N ASN A 193 7.47 24.38 12.29
CA ASN A 193 7.52 25.84 12.26
C ASN A 193 7.09 26.34 10.88
N GLY A 194 5.88 26.00 10.47
CA GLY A 194 5.29 26.35 9.17
C GLY A 194 5.64 25.40 8.03
N SER A 195 4.70 25.26 7.11
CA SER A 195 4.83 24.50 5.85
C SER A 195 5.17 23.01 5.99
N SER A 196 4.59 22.36 7.00
CA SER A 196 4.76 20.91 7.21
C SER A 196 4.18 20.06 6.08
N SER A 197 3.12 20.51 5.38
CA SER A 197 2.58 19.83 4.21
C SER A 197 3.57 19.75 3.04
N MET A 198 4.40 20.79 2.84
CA MET A 198 5.44 20.77 1.82
C MET A 198 6.60 19.88 2.23
N ALA A 199 6.95 19.85 3.51
CA ALA A 199 7.90 18.89 4.04
C ALA A 199 7.39 17.44 3.91
N SER A 200 6.10 17.20 4.14
CA SER A 200 5.43 15.91 3.90
C SER A 200 5.53 15.48 2.43
N THR A 201 5.27 16.38 1.48
CA THR A 201 5.42 16.09 0.05
C THR A 201 6.85 15.66 -0.30
N CYS A 202 7.86 16.37 0.22
CA CYS A 202 9.27 16.02 0.00
C CYS A 202 9.63 14.69 0.67
N GLY A 203 9.27 14.50 1.94
CA GLY A 203 9.50 13.25 2.68
C GLY A 203 8.83 12.04 2.04
N SER A 204 7.61 12.23 1.53
CA SER A 204 6.87 11.18 0.83
C SER A 204 7.51 10.82 -0.51
N THR A 205 8.04 11.80 -1.26
CA THR A 205 8.83 11.54 -2.46
C THR A 205 10.04 10.66 -2.14
N LEU A 206 10.78 10.99 -1.07
CA LEU A 206 11.92 10.20 -0.63
C LEU A 206 11.52 8.78 -0.22
N ALA A 207 10.43 8.63 0.54
CA ALA A 207 9.94 7.34 0.99
C ALA A 207 9.49 6.45 -0.18
N LEU A 208 8.83 7.02 -1.19
CA LEU A 208 8.45 6.30 -2.42
C LEU A 208 9.68 5.86 -3.22
N MET A 209 10.66 6.74 -3.39
CA MET A 209 11.90 6.41 -4.10
C MET A 209 12.70 5.33 -3.34
N ASP A 210 12.75 5.41 -2.01
CA ASP A 210 13.40 4.41 -1.15
C ASP A 210 12.68 3.06 -1.16
N ALA A 211 11.35 3.06 -1.30
CA ALA A 211 10.55 1.84 -1.45
C ALA A 211 10.71 1.15 -2.82
N GLY A 212 11.45 1.73 -3.76
CA GLY A 212 11.58 1.22 -5.12
C GLY A 212 10.34 1.46 -5.98
N VAL A 213 9.45 2.39 -5.59
CA VAL A 213 8.32 2.79 -6.44
C VAL A 213 8.85 3.59 -7.63
N PRO A 214 8.66 3.15 -8.88
CA PRO A 214 9.19 3.82 -10.07
C PRO A 214 8.35 5.06 -10.41
N ILE A 215 8.37 6.06 -9.50
CA ILE A 215 7.69 7.33 -9.75
C ILE A 215 8.22 7.99 -11.03
N LYS A 216 7.30 8.56 -11.83
CA LYS A 216 7.65 9.17 -13.11
C LYS A 216 8.70 10.27 -12.97
N ARG A 217 8.63 11.06 -11.89
CA ARG A 217 9.56 12.13 -11.53
C ARG A 217 9.46 12.49 -10.06
N PRO A 218 10.54 12.86 -9.40
CA PRO A 218 10.51 13.33 -8.02
C PRO A 218 9.78 14.69 -7.92
N VAL A 219 9.07 14.86 -6.81
CA VAL A 219 8.26 16.05 -6.51
C VAL A 219 8.82 16.74 -5.29
N SER A 220 9.00 18.06 -5.38
CA SER A 220 9.30 18.93 -4.25
C SER A 220 8.20 19.96 -4.01
N GLY A 221 8.18 20.57 -2.84
CA GLY A 221 7.21 21.60 -2.48
C GLY A 221 7.79 22.72 -1.65
N VAL A 222 7.26 23.94 -1.84
CA VAL A 222 7.62 25.13 -1.06
C VAL A 222 6.38 25.95 -0.75
N ALA A 223 6.36 26.63 0.40
CA ALA A 223 5.31 27.61 0.74
C ALA A 223 5.86 29.02 0.56
N MET A 224 5.12 29.80 -0.19
CA MET A 224 5.37 31.21 -0.47
C MET A 224 4.52 32.07 0.43
N GLY A 225 5.00 33.22 0.81
CA GLY A 225 4.26 34.24 1.55
C GLY A 225 4.22 35.56 0.84
N LEU A 226 3.40 36.47 1.37
CA LEU A 226 3.28 37.80 0.88
C LEU A 226 3.15 38.77 2.09
N ILE A 227 3.89 39.87 2.02
CA ILE A 227 3.70 41.01 2.94
C ILE A 227 3.51 42.28 2.11
N GLN A 228 2.42 42.96 2.33
CA GLN A 228 2.10 44.25 1.71
C GLN A 228 1.95 45.30 2.80
N GLU A 229 2.88 46.26 2.89
CA GLU A 229 2.87 47.30 3.88
C GLU A 229 3.40 48.58 3.24
N ASP A 230 2.80 49.74 3.57
CA ASP A 230 3.19 51.08 3.10
C ASP A 230 3.38 51.14 1.55
N GLY A 231 2.50 50.49 0.81
CA GLY A 231 2.56 50.45 -0.67
C GLY A 231 3.67 49.62 -1.25
N LYS A 232 4.48 48.96 -0.42
CA LYS A 232 5.53 47.97 -0.84
C LYS A 232 4.98 46.56 -0.72
N THR A 233 5.49 45.72 -1.59
CA THR A 233 5.11 44.30 -1.64
C THR A 233 6.38 43.43 -1.63
N VAL A 234 6.44 42.45 -0.73
CA VAL A 234 7.54 41.49 -0.63
C VAL A 234 6.97 40.08 -0.70
N VAL A 235 7.44 39.30 -1.67
CA VAL A 235 7.15 37.87 -1.79
C VAL A 235 8.23 37.07 -1.05
N LEU A 236 7.81 36.20 -0.13
CA LEU A 236 8.69 35.38 0.69
C LEU A 236 8.72 33.94 0.20
N THR A 237 9.91 33.36 0.06
CA THR A 237 10.11 31.94 -0.21
C THR A 237 10.31 31.17 1.09
N ASP A 238 9.69 30.00 1.22
CA ASP A 238 9.79 29.13 2.39
C ASP A 238 9.42 29.84 3.70
N ILE A 239 8.15 30.20 3.83
CA ILE A 239 7.63 30.85 5.02
C ILE A 239 7.63 29.96 6.26
N GLN A 240 7.91 30.56 7.40
CA GLN A 240 7.74 29.96 8.71
C GLN A 240 6.39 30.30 9.35
N GLY A 241 6.06 29.67 10.50
CA GLY A 241 4.75 29.80 11.12
C GLY A 241 4.34 31.23 11.46
N LEU A 242 5.28 32.10 11.91
CA LEU A 242 4.99 33.51 12.20
C LEU A 242 4.63 34.28 10.92
N GLU A 243 5.30 34.03 9.83
CA GLU A 243 5.08 34.69 8.54
C GLU A 243 3.78 34.19 7.87
N ASP A 244 3.40 32.90 8.07
CA ASP A 244 2.08 32.40 7.70
C ASP A 244 0.98 33.12 8.49
N PHE A 245 1.13 33.24 9.81
CA PHE A 245 0.11 33.80 10.67
C PHE A 245 -0.07 35.31 10.47
N LEU A 246 1.04 36.07 10.37
CA LEU A 246 1.03 37.55 10.30
C LEU A 246 1.09 38.11 8.86
N GLY A 247 1.37 37.26 7.87
CA GLY A 247 1.43 37.62 6.45
C GLY A 247 0.07 37.70 5.77
N ASP A 248 0.08 38.10 4.50
CA ASP A 248 -1.12 38.35 3.70
C ASP A 248 -1.46 37.18 2.75
N MET A 249 -0.56 36.25 2.56
CA MET A 249 -0.77 35.06 1.71
C MET A 249 0.06 33.87 2.24
N ASP A 250 -0.53 32.68 2.22
CA ASP A 250 0.12 31.37 2.28
C ASP A 250 -0.15 30.65 0.95
N PHE A 251 0.87 30.52 0.11
CA PHE A 251 0.76 29.93 -1.21
C PHE A 251 1.69 28.74 -1.35
N LYS A 252 1.14 27.54 -1.26
CA LYS A 252 1.85 26.25 -1.37
C LYS A 252 1.89 25.81 -2.81
N VAL A 253 3.09 25.51 -3.30
CA VAL A 253 3.32 25.03 -4.68
C VAL A 253 4.16 23.77 -4.63
N THR A 254 3.67 22.72 -5.27
CA THR A 254 4.37 21.45 -5.46
C THR A 254 4.59 21.16 -6.93
N GLY A 255 5.62 20.42 -7.26
CA GLY A 255 5.86 20.00 -8.64
C GLY A 255 7.20 19.31 -8.85
N THR A 256 7.33 18.81 -10.06
CA THR A 256 8.55 18.25 -10.62
C THR A 256 9.40 19.36 -11.26
N GLU A 257 10.54 18.99 -11.83
CA GLU A 257 11.33 19.92 -12.65
C GLU A 257 10.60 20.39 -13.92
N ARG A 258 9.59 19.63 -14.40
CA ARG A 258 8.84 19.96 -15.61
C ARG A 258 7.60 20.80 -15.40
N GLY A 259 6.97 20.68 -14.24
CA GLY A 259 5.71 21.39 -14.01
C GLY A 259 5.15 21.21 -12.61
N ILE A 260 4.06 21.93 -12.36
CA ILE A 260 3.34 21.94 -11.08
C ILE A 260 2.40 20.74 -11.04
N THR A 261 2.38 20.04 -9.90
CA THR A 261 1.50 18.90 -9.65
C THR A 261 0.31 19.26 -8.76
N ALA A 262 0.50 20.16 -7.80
CA ALA A 262 -0.58 20.70 -6.99
C ALA A 262 -0.22 22.09 -6.45
N MET A 263 -1.24 22.89 -6.11
CA MET A 263 -1.09 24.16 -5.43
C MET A 263 -2.29 24.43 -4.53
N GLN A 264 -2.06 25.20 -3.47
CA GLN A 264 -3.09 25.72 -2.56
C GLN A 264 -2.71 27.14 -2.17
N MET A 265 -3.67 28.05 -2.23
CA MET A 265 -3.49 29.43 -1.80
C MET A 265 -4.53 29.78 -0.72
N ASP A 266 -4.06 30.38 0.35
CA ASP A 266 -4.87 31.11 1.32
C ASP A 266 -4.46 32.58 1.26
N ASN A 267 -5.33 33.41 0.71
CA ASN A 267 -5.10 34.82 0.49
C ASN A 267 -5.93 35.68 1.50
N LYS A 268 -5.23 36.44 2.31
CA LYS A 268 -5.80 37.35 3.30
C LYS A 268 -5.78 38.80 2.80
N ALA A 269 -5.11 39.09 1.68
CA ALA A 269 -5.06 40.40 1.05
C ALA A 269 -6.34 40.70 0.29
N THR A 270 -6.60 42.02 0.06
CA THR A 270 -7.77 42.48 -0.69
C THR A 270 -7.71 42.16 -2.20
N GLY A 271 -6.59 41.63 -2.71
CA GLY A 271 -6.38 41.20 -4.08
C GLY A 271 -4.89 40.90 -4.35
N LEU A 272 -4.67 40.11 -5.38
CA LEU A 272 -3.35 39.85 -5.94
C LEU A 272 -3.29 40.32 -7.39
N THR A 273 -2.28 41.16 -7.72
CA THR A 273 -2.08 41.51 -9.11
C THR A 273 -1.43 40.39 -9.90
N PRO A 274 -1.62 40.30 -11.23
CA PRO A 274 -0.94 39.31 -12.06
C PRO A 274 0.59 39.32 -11.91
N GLU A 275 1.18 40.50 -11.66
CA GLU A 275 2.62 40.69 -11.48
C GLU A 275 3.12 40.05 -10.20
N ILE A 276 2.41 40.25 -9.07
CA ILE A 276 2.72 39.63 -7.77
C ILE A 276 2.58 38.09 -7.91
N PHE A 277 1.51 37.62 -8.53
CA PHE A 277 1.31 36.21 -8.75
C PHE A 277 2.41 35.59 -9.61
N LYS A 278 2.80 36.27 -10.71
CA LYS A 278 3.91 35.82 -11.57
C LYS A 278 5.23 35.77 -10.79
N GLN A 279 5.52 36.78 -9.97
CA GLN A 279 6.71 36.80 -9.10
C GLN A 279 6.69 35.62 -8.12
N ALA A 280 5.56 35.38 -7.43
CA ALA A 280 5.41 34.26 -6.49
C ALA A 280 5.61 32.91 -7.17
N MET A 281 5.08 32.74 -8.39
CA MET A 281 5.29 31.52 -9.20
C MET A 281 6.75 31.32 -9.59
N GLN A 282 7.45 32.39 -10.02
CA GLN A 282 8.85 32.32 -10.39
C GLN A 282 9.72 31.94 -9.17
N GLN A 283 9.55 32.63 -8.04
CA GLN A 283 10.29 32.35 -6.82
C GLN A 283 9.97 30.95 -6.26
N SER A 284 8.72 30.49 -6.41
CA SER A 284 8.33 29.13 -6.02
C SER A 284 9.06 28.08 -6.86
N HIS A 285 9.26 28.34 -8.16
CA HIS A 285 10.05 27.44 -9.02
C HIS A 285 11.49 27.35 -8.54
N GLU A 286 12.14 28.48 -8.29
CA GLU A 286 13.52 28.55 -7.80
C GLU A 286 13.68 27.82 -6.45
N GLY A 287 12.78 28.10 -5.49
CA GLY A 287 12.78 27.44 -4.20
C GLY A 287 12.56 25.93 -4.30
N ARG A 288 11.63 25.48 -5.15
CA ARG A 288 11.39 24.05 -5.39
C ARG A 288 12.59 23.37 -6.03
N MET A 289 13.25 24.01 -7.00
CA MET A 289 14.43 23.44 -7.64
C MET A 289 15.61 23.35 -6.68
N HIS A 290 15.78 24.32 -5.79
CA HIS A 290 16.78 24.26 -4.72
C HIS A 290 16.54 23.05 -3.80
N ILE A 291 15.30 22.85 -3.35
CA ILE A 291 14.90 21.72 -2.49
C ILE A 291 15.08 20.39 -3.25
N LEU A 292 14.61 20.33 -4.50
CA LEU A 292 14.71 19.13 -5.34
C LEU A 292 16.15 18.69 -5.56
N LYS A 293 17.06 19.64 -5.77
CA LYS A 293 18.49 19.37 -5.89
C LYS A 293 19.03 18.65 -4.66
N ALA A 294 18.74 19.16 -3.45
CA ALA A 294 19.16 18.52 -2.20
C ALA A 294 18.56 17.11 -2.02
N MET A 295 17.32 16.91 -2.45
CA MET A 295 16.69 15.57 -2.44
C MET A 295 17.40 14.60 -3.38
N LEU A 296 17.74 15.05 -4.60
CA LEU A 296 18.42 14.22 -5.61
C LEU A 296 19.89 13.96 -5.28
N GLU A 297 20.55 14.82 -4.50
CA GLU A 297 21.89 14.56 -3.95
C GLU A 297 21.85 13.39 -2.94
N ALA A 298 20.73 13.22 -2.20
CA ALA A 298 20.57 12.14 -1.24
C ALA A 298 20.07 10.84 -1.87
N ILE A 299 19.16 10.91 -2.84
CA ILE A 299 18.63 9.78 -3.61
C ILE A 299 18.35 10.23 -5.05
N PRO A 300 19.25 9.95 -6.01
CA PRO A 300 19.14 10.47 -7.38
C PRO A 300 18.02 9.82 -8.18
N GLU A 301 17.72 8.54 -7.93
CA GLU A 301 16.72 7.73 -8.63
C GLU A 301 15.99 6.81 -7.65
N PRO A 302 14.76 6.39 -7.96
CA PRO A 302 14.12 5.31 -7.20
C PRO A 302 15.01 4.07 -7.16
N ARG A 303 15.00 3.34 -6.05
CA ARG A 303 15.70 2.05 -5.95
C ARG A 303 15.21 1.11 -7.04
N ALA A 304 16.11 0.32 -7.61
CA ALA A 304 15.80 -0.60 -8.70
C ALA A 304 14.85 -1.74 -8.28
N HIS A 305 14.85 -2.09 -6.99
CA HIS A 305 14.02 -3.16 -6.42
C HIS A 305 13.42 -2.70 -5.10
N THR A 306 12.26 -3.28 -4.76
CA THR A 306 11.70 -3.19 -3.42
C THR A 306 12.61 -3.87 -2.41
N LYS A 307 12.57 -3.44 -1.13
CA LYS A 307 13.34 -4.09 -0.07
C LYS A 307 12.85 -5.53 0.16
N GLU A 308 13.73 -6.38 0.67
CA GLU A 308 13.38 -7.77 1.05
C GLU A 308 12.27 -7.86 2.10
N THR A 309 12.09 -6.81 2.90
CA THR A 309 11.00 -6.70 3.88
C THR A 309 9.65 -6.40 3.25
N ALA A 310 9.63 -5.89 2.01
CA ALA A 310 8.40 -5.67 1.26
C ALA A 310 7.92 -6.98 0.63
N PRO A 311 6.60 -7.19 0.52
CA PRO A 311 6.09 -8.33 -0.22
C PRO A 311 6.57 -8.27 -1.67
N GLN A 312 7.20 -9.35 -2.14
CA GLN A 312 7.58 -9.49 -3.54
C GLN A 312 6.36 -9.99 -4.31
N ILE A 313 5.96 -9.29 -5.36
CA ILE A 313 4.82 -9.71 -6.19
C ILE A 313 5.33 -10.41 -7.45
N ILE A 314 4.93 -11.67 -7.60
CA ILE A 314 5.09 -12.47 -8.82
C ILE A 314 3.76 -12.43 -9.57
N SER A 315 3.78 -12.12 -10.86
CA SER A 315 2.57 -12.15 -11.69
C SER A 315 2.78 -13.04 -12.91
N PHE A 316 1.78 -13.87 -13.21
CA PHE A 316 1.71 -14.68 -14.42
C PHE A 316 0.26 -14.97 -14.77
N SER A 317 0.00 -15.38 -16.02
CA SER A 317 -1.35 -15.71 -16.47
C SER A 317 -1.54 -17.21 -16.58
N ILE A 318 -2.75 -17.67 -16.24
CA ILE A 318 -3.20 -19.05 -16.45
C ILE A 318 -4.43 -19.05 -17.36
N PRO A 319 -4.71 -20.18 -18.06
CA PRO A 319 -5.96 -20.32 -18.79
C PRO A 319 -7.18 -20.15 -17.87
N VAL A 320 -8.19 -19.40 -18.33
CA VAL A 320 -9.38 -19.06 -17.54
C VAL A 320 -10.14 -20.30 -17.04
N ASP A 321 -10.16 -21.38 -17.83
CA ASP A 321 -10.75 -22.66 -17.46
C ASP A 321 -10.03 -23.32 -16.25
N LYS A 322 -8.76 -22.98 -16.00
CA LYS A 322 -7.95 -23.48 -14.88
C LYS A 322 -8.15 -22.72 -13.56
N ILE A 323 -8.75 -21.55 -13.59
CA ILE A 323 -9.02 -20.74 -12.38
C ILE A 323 -9.74 -21.56 -11.31
N ARG A 324 -10.74 -22.37 -11.71
CA ARG A 324 -11.51 -23.19 -10.78
C ARG A 324 -10.68 -24.30 -10.13
N GLU A 325 -9.68 -24.84 -10.83
CA GLU A 325 -8.77 -25.86 -10.28
C GLU A 325 -7.89 -25.25 -9.19
N VAL A 326 -7.36 -24.04 -9.43
CA VAL A 326 -6.48 -23.31 -8.48
C VAL A 326 -7.26 -22.83 -7.26
N ILE A 327 -8.48 -22.31 -7.44
CA ILE A 327 -9.32 -21.87 -6.32
C ILE A 327 -9.81 -23.06 -5.50
N GLY A 328 -10.23 -24.15 -6.19
CA GLY A 328 -10.84 -25.31 -5.57
C GLY A 328 -12.25 -25.05 -5.02
N SER A 329 -12.95 -26.13 -4.63
CA SER A 329 -14.31 -26.04 -4.07
C SER A 329 -14.34 -25.18 -2.80
N GLY A 330 -15.06 -24.05 -2.86
CA GLY A 330 -15.17 -23.10 -1.75
C GLY A 330 -13.84 -22.46 -1.33
N GLY A 331 -12.86 -22.38 -2.22
CA GLY A 331 -11.55 -21.77 -1.97
C GLY A 331 -10.58 -22.67 -1.17
N LYS A 332 -10.81 -23.97 -1.10
CA LYS A 332 -10.00 -24.89 -0.28
C LYS A 332 -8.56 -25.01 -0.79
N VAL A 333 -8.37 -25.07 -2.11
CA VAL A 333 -7.03 -25.26 -2.70
C VAL A 333 -6.17 -24.04 -2.52
N ILE A 334 -6.70 -22.87 -2.91
CA ILE A 334 -5.97 -21.61 -2.76
C ILE A 334 -5.61 -21.32 -1.30
N ARG A 335 -6.53 -21.56 -0.35
CA ARG A 335 -6.23 -21.40 1.09
C ARG A 335 -5.15 -22.36 1.58
N ALA A 336 -5.18 -23.61 1.13
CA ALA A 336 -4.16 -24.58 1.49
C ALA A 336 -2.77 -24.16 0.99
N ILE A 337 -2.67 -23.60 -0.23
CA ILE A 337 -1.41 -23.06 -0.76
C ILE A 337 -0.94 -21.88 0.09
N GLN A 338 -1.83 -20.94 0.40
CA GLN A 338 -1.51 -19.76 1.23
C GLN A 338 -1.06 -20.16 2.64
N ASP A 339 -1.75 -21.13 3.27
CA ASP A 339 -1.41 -21.63 4.60
C ASP A 339 -0.06 -22.38 4.62
N GLU A 340 0.25 -23.13 3.56
CA GLU A 340 1.48 -23.91 3.43
C GLU A 340 2.71 -23.02 3.15
N THR A 341 2.54 -22.00 2.31
CA THR A 341 3.66 -21.19 1.82
C THR A 341 3.83 -19.87 2.60
N GLY A 342 2.77 -19.39 3.24
CA GLY A 342 2.71 -18.07 3.85
C GLY A 342 2.54 -16.93 2.82
N ALA A 343 2.34 -17.25 1.53
CA ALA A 343 2.08 -16.26 0.49
C ALA A 343 0.60 -15.86 0.44
N THR A 344 0.31 -14.68 -0.09
CA THR A 344 -1.05 -14.25 -0.45
C THR A 344 -1.23 -14.38 -1.96
N ILE A 345 -2.35 -14.94 -2.41
CA ILE A 345 -2.66 -15.16 -3.82
C ILE A 345 -3.94 -14.43 -4.18
N ASP A 346 -3.89 -13.65 -5.24
CA ASP A 346 -5.06 -13.00 -5.85
C ASP A 346 -5.18 -13.42 -7.31
N ILE A 347 -6.40 -13.75 -7.77
CA ILE A 347 -6.67 -14.26 -9.11
C ILE A 347 -7.73 -13.39 -9.75
N GLN A 348 -7.39 -12.79 -10.90
CA GLN A 348 -8.29 -11.97 -11.69
C GLN A 348 -9.17 -12.83 -12.60
N GLU A 349 -10.28 -12.26 -13.06
CA GLU A 349 -11.23 -12.96 -13.95
C GLU A 349 -10.64 -13.32 -15.31
N ASP A 350 -9.62 -12.61 -15.77
CA ASP A 350 -8.90 -12.84 -17.03
C ASP A 350 -7.85 -13.97 -16.94
N GLY A 351 -7.63 -14.53 -15.74
CA GLY A 351 -6.63 -15.55 -15.47
C GLY A 351 -5.29 -15.01 -14.99
N THR A 352 -5.13 -13.71 -14.80
CA THR A 352 -3.91 -13.14 -14.21
C THR A 352 -3.87 -13.47 -12.71
N ILE A 353 -2.76 -14.04 -12.26
CA ILE A 353 -2.50 -14.35 -10.85
C ILE A 353 -1.43 -13.41 -10.32
N TYR A 354 -1.68 -12.82 -9.16
CA TYR A 354 -0.71 -12.08 -8.36
C TYR A 354 -0.41 -12.87 -7.09
N ILE A 355 0.85 -13.18 -6.88
CA ILE A 355 1.31 -13.88 -5.67
C ILE A 355 2.27 -12.95 -4.94
N ALA A 356 1.95 -12.60 -3.70
CA ALA A 356 2.83 -11.83 -2.85
C ALA A 356 3.36 -12.68 -1.70
N GLY A 357 4.67 -12.63 -1.51
CA GLY A 357 5.35 -13.34 -0.44
C GLY A 357 6.64 -12.66 -0.02
N VAL A 358 7.09 -12.95 1.18
CA VAL A 358 8.37 -12.51 1.73
C VAL A 358 9.28 -13.73 1.88
N GLY A 359 10.57 -13.58 1.56
CA GLY A 359 11.56 -14.62 1.83
C GLY A 359 11.37 -15.94 1.09
N GLY A 360 10.97 -15.90 -0.21
CA GLY A 360 10.80 -17.11 -1.04
C GLY A 360 9.40 -17.74 -0.99
N ALA A 361 8.47 -17.16 -0.20
CA ALA A 361 7.10 -17.66 -0.10
C ALA A 361 6.34 -17.52 -1.43
N GLY A 362 6.63 -16.46 -2.19
CA GLY A 362 6.01 -16.21 -3.49
C GLY A 362 6.38 -17.29 -4.50
N GLU A 363 7.65 -17.61 -4.62
CA GLU A 363 8.17 -18.66 -5.54
C GLU A 363 7.63 -20.04 -5.19
N ALA A 364 7.55 -20.36 -3.88
CA ALA A 364 6.97 -21.62 -3.44
C ALA A 364 5.48 -21.74 -3.82
N ALA A 365 4.72 -20.66 -3.67
CA ALA A 365 3.31 -20.63 -4.07
C ALA A 365 3.14 -20.70 -5.60
N GLU A 366 3.98 -20.00 -6.37
CA GLU A 366 4.00 -20.06 -7.82
C GLU A 366 4.24 -21.50 -8.30
N GLU A 367 5.21 -22.18 -7.73
CA GLU A 367 5.51 -23.59 -8.06
C GLU A 367 4.30 -24.50 -7.79
N ARG A 368 3.64 -24.31 -6.63
CA ARG A 368 2.42 -25.07 -6.28
C ARG A 368 1.28 -24.81 -7.28
N VAL A 369 1.04 -23.56 -7.66
CA VAL A 369 0.03 -23.21 -8.66
C VAL A 369 0.38 -23.85 -10.02
N LYS A 370 1.64 -23.74 -10.47
CA LYS A 370 2.11 -24.35 -11.72
C LYS A 370 1.93 -25.87 -11.74
N MET A 371 2.18 -26.54 -10.60
CA MET A 371 1.93 -28.00 -10.49
C MET A 371 0.45 -28.35 -10.66
N ILE A 372 -0.47 -27.55 -10.12
CA ILE A 372 -1.92 -27.80 -10.23
C ILE A 372 -2.40 -27.65 -11.67
N ILE A 373 -1.93 -26.63 -12.38
CA ILE A 373 -2.35 -26.37 -13.76
C ILE A 373 -1.61 -27.24 -14.79
N LYS A 374 -0.47 -27.83 -14.41
CA LYS A 374 0.33 -28.66 -15.31
C LYS A 374 -0.51 -29.84 -15.82
N VAL A 375 -0.59 -29.98 -17.13
CA VAL A 375 -1.19 -31.15 -17.79
C VAL A 375 -0.05 -32.10 -18.15
N PRO A 376 -0.09 -33.39 -17.70
CA PRO A 376 0.91 -34.36 -18.12
C PRO A 376 0.93 -34.54 -19.62
N GLU A 377 2.12 -34.55 -20.21
CA GLU A 377 2.32 -34.74 -21.65
C GLU A 377 2.79 -36.16 -21.99
N VAL A 378 2.49 -36.62 -23.20
CA VAL A 378 2.93 -37.91 -23.69
C VAL A 378 4.46 -37.98 -23.72
N GLY A 379 5.00 -38.99 -23.08
CA GLY A 379 6.45 -39.21 -22.97
C GLY A 379 7.06 -38.76 -21.66
N GLU A 380 6.35 -37.99 -20.82
CA GLU A 380 6.83 -37.61 -19.50
C GLU A 380 6.85 -38.80 -18.53
N GLU A 381 7.80 -38.76 -17.61
CA GLU A 381 8.01 -39.81 -16.61
C GLU A 381 7.72 -39.24 -15.22
N TYR A 382 6.98 -39.99 -14.41
CA TYR A 382 6.58 -39.64 -13.06
C TYR A 382 6.88 -40.76 -12.06
N VAL A 383 7.15 -40.39 -10.83
CA VAL A 383 7.01 -41.28 -9.68
C VAL A 383 5.67 -41.00 -9.07
N GLY A 384 4.69 -41.86 -9.33
CA GLY A 384 3.30 -41.64 -8.86
C GLY A 384 2.92 -42.64 -7.78
N ARG A 385 1.91 -42.28 -6.98
CA ARG A 385 1.39 -43.14 -5.90
C ARG A 385 0.11 -43.83 -6.34
N VAL A 386 -0.04 -45.11 -6.06
CA VAL A 386 -1.28 -45.85 -6.33
C VAL A 386 -2.36 -45.41 -5.39
N VAL A 387 -3.42 -44.77 -5.93
CA VAL A 387 -4.56 -44.22 -5.17
C VAL A 387 -5.82 -45.08 -5.30
N GLY A 388 -5.87 -45.97 -6.27
CA GLY A 388 -7.03 -46.87 -6.45
C GLY A 388 -6.69 -48.07 -7.29
N ILE A 389 -7.36 -49.20 -7.02
CA ILE A 389 -7.21 -50.46 -7.76
C ILE A 389 -8.57 -50.88 -8.30
N GLN A 390 -8.57 -51.30 -9.57
CA GLN A 390 -9.72 -51.90 -10.27
C GLN A 390 -9.29 -53.20 -10.97
N PRO A 391 -10.20 -54.09 -11.34
CA PRO A 391 -9.84 -55.37 -11.99
C PRO A 391 -9.05 -55.23 -13.30
N PHE A 392 -9.13 -54.05 -13.95
CA PHE A 392 -8.48 -53.77 -15.23
C PHE A 392 -7.19 -52.94 -15.11
N GLY A 393 -6.86 -52.42 -13.91
CA GLY A 393 -5.71 -51.56 -13.71
C GLY A 393 -5.66 -50.82 -12.39
N ALA A 394 -4.58 -50.08 -12.15
CA ALA A 394 -4.39 -49.22 -11.02
C ALA A 394 -4.46 -47.73 -11.43
N PHE A 395 -5.06 -46.92 -10.61
CA PHE A 395 -4.99 -45.47 -10.73
C PHE A 395 -3.79 -44.97 -9.95
N VAL A 396 -2.92 -44.24 -10.66
CA VAL A 396 -1.67 -43.70 -10.13
C VAL A 396 -1.76 -42.18 -10.17
N GLU A 397 -1.70 -41.54 -9.00
CA GLU A 397 -1.65 -40.07 -8.89
C GLU A 397 -0.28 -39.60 -9.39
N LEU A 398 -0.27 -38.77 -10.45
CA LEU A 398 0.94 -38.21 -11.07
C LEU A 398 1.26 -36.83 -10.54
N LEU A 399 0.20 -36.03 -10.37
CA LEU A 399 0.20 -34.66 -9.85
C LEU A 399 -1.01 -34.51 -8.92
N PRO A 400 -1.03 -33.54 -8.00
CA PRO A 400 -2.15 -33.34 -7.08
C PRO A 400 -3.50 -33.29 -7.82
N GLY A 401 -4.36 -34.27 -7.56
CA GLY A 401 -5.69 -34.40 -8.18
C GLY A 401 -5.69 -34.87 -9.65
N LYS A 402 -4.59 -35.38 -10.17
CA LYS A 402 -4.50 -35.91 -11.55
C LYS A 402 -4.00 -37.35 -11.54
N ASP A 403 -4.91 -38.25 -11.81
CA ASP A 403 -4.64 -39.69 -11.84
C ASP A 403 -4.52 -40.19 -13.27
N GLY A 404 -3.57 -41.10 -13.49
CA GLY A 404 -3.46 -41.86 -14.72
C GLY A 404 -3.80 -43.32 -14.50
N LEU A 405 -4.32 -43.97 -15.53
CA LEU A 405 -4.61 -45.40 -15.53
C LEU A 405 -3.38 -46.21 -15.98
N LEU A 406 -2.83 -46.96 -15.05
CA LEU A 406 -1.85 -48.00 -15.35
C LEU A 406 -2.63 -49.30 -15.59
N HIS A 407 -2.85 -49.65 -16.89
CA HIS A 407 -3.57 -50.86 -17.28
C HIS A 407 -2.83 -52.11 -16.87
N ILE A 408 -3.55 -53.20 -16.52
CA ILE A 408 -2.97 -54.46 -16.05
C ILE A 408 -1.91 -55.06 -17.01
N SER A 409 -2.03 -54.83 -18.33
CA SER A 409 -1.04 -55.26 -19.33
C SER A 409 0.28 -54.48 -19.29
N HIS A 410 0.33 -53.32 -18.63
CA HIS A 410 1.49 -52.45 -18.56
C HIS A 410 2.20 -52.48 -17.19
N MET A 411 1.74 -53.36 -16.25
CA MET A 411 2.25 -53.38 -14.87
C MET A 411 3.51 -54.21 -14.65
N ALA A 412 3.67 -55.34 -15.40
CA ALA A 412 4.77 -56.28 -15.19
C ALA A 412 5.25 -56.91 -16.52
N GLN A 413 6.40 -57.59 -16.48
CA GLN A 413 6.85 -58.42 -17.57
C GLN A 413 6.17 -59.78 -17.46
N GLY A 414 5.11 -60.01 -18.24
CA GLY A 414 4.32 -61.22 -18.24
C GLY A 414 2.84 -60.98 -17.96
N ARG A 415 2.05 -62.06 -17.91
CA ARG A 415 0.61 -61.97 -17.68
C ARG A 415 0.31 -61.79 -16.19
N VAL A 416 -0.34 -60.71 -15.86
CA VAL A 416 -0.88 -60.41 -14.50
C VAL A 416 -2.31 -60.95 -14.44
N ASP A 417 -2.62 -61.82 -13.49
CA ASP A 417 -3.98 -62.38 -13.32
C ASP A 417 -4.87 -61.44 -12.43
N LYS A 418 -4.28 -60.78 -11.45
CA LYS A 418 -4.93 -59.77 -10.60
C LYS A 418 -3.99 -58.60 -10.32
N VAL A 419 -4.53 -57.42 -10.31
CA VAL A 419 -3.76 -56.16 -10.05
C VAL A 419 -3.15 -56.18 -8.65
N GLU A 420 -3.87 -56.71 -7.67
CA GLU A 420 -3.48 -56.83 -6.27
C GLU A 420 -2.27 -57.76 -6.03
N ASP A 421 -1.93 -58.63 -7.01
CA ASP A 421 -0.73 -59.49 -6.94
C ASP A 421 0.56 -58.72 -7.23
N VAL A 422 0.44 -57.49 -7.83
CA VAL A 422 1.60 -56.69 -8.30
C VAL A 422 1.66 -55.31 -7.61
N LEU A 423 0.53 -54.72 -7.23
CA LEU A 423 0.43 -53.37 -6.63
C LEU A 423 -0.58 -53.33 -5.50
N THR A 424 -0.26 -52.53 -4.49
CA THR A 424 -1.17 -52.20 -3.40
C THR A 424 -1.41 -50.68 -3.34
N ILE A 425 -2.56 -50.26 -2.77
CA ILE A 425 -2.85 -48.85 -2.57
C ILE A 425 -1.77 -48.26 -1.67
N GLY A 426 -1.13 -47.16 -2.12
CA GLY A 426 -0.07 -46.48 -1.42
C GLY A 426 1.33 -46.76 -1.98
N ASP A 427 1.49 -47.75 -2.88
CA ASP A 427 2.78 -48.06 -3.53
C ASP A 427 3.22 -46.90 -4.43
N GLU A 428 4.51 -46.60 -4.42
CA GLU A 428 5.16 -45.70 -5.38
C GLU A 428 5.63 -46.46 -6.60
N VAL A 429 5.27 -46.00 -7.79
CA VAL A 429 5.62 -46.63 -9.07
C VAL A 429 6.19 -45.60 -10.04
N LYS A 430 7.24 -46.02 -10.78
CA LYS A 430 7.76 -45.20 -11.88
C LYS A 430 6.96 -45.49 -13.14
N VAL A 431 6.30 -44.45 -13.64
CA VAL A 431 5.40 -44.56 -14.80
C VAL A 431 5.76 -43.55 -15.87
N LYS A 432 5.46 -43.88 -17.11
CA LYS A 432 5.57 -43.00 -18.26
C LYS A 432 4.20 -42.78 -18.86
N VAL A 433 3.90 -41.56 -19.23
CA VAL A 433 2.67 -41.22 -19.95
C VAL A 433 2.78 -41.69 -21.39
N ILE A 434 1.87 -42.60 -21.80
CA ILE A 434 1.85 -43.13 -23.16
C ILE A 434 0.75 -42.50 -24.02
N GLU A 435 -0.31 -42.03 -23.41
CA GLU A 435 -1.42 -41.39 -24.10
C GLU A 435 -2.17 -40.41 -23.18
N VAL A 436 -2.58 -39.29 -23.75
CA VAL A 436 -3.52 -38.34 -23.10
C VAL A 436 -4.69 -38.18 -24.05
N ALA A 437 -5.83 -38.75 -23.70
CA ALA A 437 -7.04 -38.68 -24.50
C ALA A 437 -7.72 -37.29 -24.42
N GLU A 438 -8.48 -36.91 -25.44
CA GLU A 438 -9.23 -35.62 -25.49
C GLU A 438 -10.16 -35.39 -24.29
N ASN A 439 -10.63 -36.47 -23.65
CA ASN A 439 -11.46 -36.42 -22.46
C ASN A 439 -10.66 -36.30 -21.14
N GLY A 440 -9.35 -36.03 -21.22
CA GLY A 440 -8.46 -35.87 -20.08
C GLY A 440 -8.00 -37.17 -19.40
N LYS A 441 -8.32 -38.36 -19.95
CA LYS A 441 -7.83 -39.64 -19.41
C LYS A 441 -6.38 -39.85 -19.81
N ILE A 442 -5.55 -40.21 -18.83
CA ILE A 442 -4.12 -40.45 -18.98
C ILE A 442 -3.84 -41.91 -18.87
N SER A 443 -3.22 -42.49 -19.90
CA SER A 443 -2.75 -43.88 -19.92
C SER A 443 -1.27 -43.96 -19.60
N LEU A 444 -0.92 -44.93 -18.76
CA LEU A 444 0.44 -45.06 -18.22
C LEU A 444 1.07 -46.40 -18.59
N ASP A 445 2.40 -46.39 -18.72
CA ASP A 445 3.24 -47.56 -18.79
C ASP A 445 4.23 -47.57 -17.62
N ARG A 446 4.37 -48.72 -16.92
CA ARG A 446 5.30 -48.83 -15.80
C ARG A 446 6.72 -49.04 -16.30
N LEU A 447 7.69 -48.27 -15.81
CA LEU A 447 9.08 -48.32 -16.23
C LEU A 447 9.88 -49.42 -15.50
N ASP A 448 9.58 -49.63 -14.21
CA ASP A 448 10.22 -50.60 -13.33
C ASP A 448 9.44 -51.93 -13.24
N LYS A 449 9.02 -52.47 -14.41
CA LYS A 449 8.20 -53.68 -14.50
C LYS A 449 8.86 -54.89 -13.81
N PRO A 450 8.26 -55.45 -12.75
CA PRO A 450 8.78 -56.69 -12.14
C PRO A 450 8.63 -57.89 -13.08
N GLU A 451 9.62 -58.78 -13.05
CA GLU A 451 9.50 -60.10 -13.68
C GLU A 451 8.60 -61.00 -12.80
N LEU A 452 7.50 -61.44 -13.34
CA LEU A 452 6.66 -62.41 -12.66
C LEU A 452 7.26 -63.80 -12.87
N ALA A 453 7.56 -64.50 -11.78
CA ALA A 453 8.02 -65.91 -11.86
C ALA A 453 6.96 -66.74 -12.60
N SER A 454 7.36 -67.37 -13.71
CA SER A 454 6.48 -68.24 -14.46
C SER A 454 6.09 -69.47 -13.61
N ASN A 455 4.87 -69.44 -13.07
CA ASN A 455 4.31 -70.66 -12.46
C ASN A 455 3.97 -71.63 -13.53
N ASN A 456 4.98 -72.46 -13.84
CA ASN A 456 4.81 -73.73 -14.59
C ASN A 456 4.02 -74.66 -13.68
N HIS A 457 2.69 -74.72 -13.83
CA HIS A 457 1.93 -75.89 -13.35
C HIS A 457 1.87 -76.94 -14.44
N PRO A 458 2.37 -78.20 -14.19
CA PRO A 458 2.23 -79.28 -15.15
C PRO A 458 0.77 -79.69 -15.29
N GLY A 459 0.35 -79.86 -16.54
CA GLY A 459 -1.01 -80.17 -16.96
C GLY A 459 -1.65 -81.32 -16.25
N ARG A 460 -2.87 -81.10 -15.80
CA ARG A 460 -3.87 -82.10 -15.56
C ARG A 460 -4.94 -82.03 -16.63
N SER A 461 -4.87 -82.98 -17.54
CA SER A 461 -5.90 -83.31 -18.52
C SER A 461 -7.15 -83.80 -17.74
N PHE A 462 -8.27 -83.16 -17.87
CA PHE A 462 -9.57 -83.76 -17.52
C PHE A 462 -10.41 -83.95 -18.76
N LYS A 463 -10.80 -85.25 -18.91
CA LYS A 463 -11.68 -85.78 -19.94
C LYS A 463 -13.04 -85.11 -19.94
N LYS A 464 -13.53 -84.87 -21.16
CA LYS A 464 -14.94 -84.60 -21.43
C LYS A 464 -15.83 -85.74 -20.94
N GLN A 465 -16.86 -85.46 -20.15
CA GLN A 465 -18.09 -86.24 -20.11
C GLN A 465 -19.24 -85.22 -20.15
N GLY A 466 -20.08 -85.37 -21.19
CA GLY A 466 -21.29 -84.62 -21.35
C GLY A 466 -22.43 -85.22 -20.53
N PHE A 467 -23.40 -84.43 -20.26
CA PHE A 467 -24.85 -84.76 -20.12
C PHE A 467 -25.62 -83.46 -19.92
N ALA A 468 -26.41 -83.09 -20.90
CA ALA A 468 -27.86 -83.05 -21.03
C ALA A 468 -28.61 -82.11 -20.13
N ASP A 469 -29.30 -81.19 -20.78
CA ASP A 469 -30.67 -80.64 -20.60
C ASP A 469 -31.27 -80.42 -19.23
N GLY A 470 -31.81 -79.21 -19.06
CA GLY A 470 -32.83 -78.87 -18.05
C GLY A 470 -33.08 -77.38 -17.89
N ARG A 471 -33.83 -76.77 -18.78
CA ARG A 471 -34.55 -75.56 -18.48
C ARG A 471 -35.74 -75.89 -17.55
N PRO A 472 -36.15 -75.01 -16.67
CA PRO A 472 -37.32 -74.18 -17.02
C PRO A 472 -37.31 -72.69 -16.55
N ALA A 473 -38.24 -72.01 -17.15
CA ALA A 473 -38.47 -70.59 -17.27
C ALA A 473 -39.13 -69.92 -16.03
N PRO A 474 -39.59 -68.69 -16.12
CA PRO A 474 -39.42 -67.62 -15.10
C PRO A 474 -40.67 -67.39 -14.25
N ARG A 475 -40.52 -66.73 -13.12
CA ARG A 475 -41.71 -66.24 -12.35
C ARG A 475 -41.60 -64.72 -12.08
N LYS A 476 -42.75 -64.13 -12.38
CA LYS A 476 -43.16 -62.74 -12.37
C LYS A 476 -43.25 -62.14 -10.96
N ARG A 477 -43.04 -60.83 -10.94
CA ARG A 477 -43.74 -59.72 -10.23
C ARG A 477 -44.41 -60.00 -8.87
N ASN A 478 -44.14 -59.03 -7.96
CA ASN A 478 -45.26 -58.26 -7.41
C ASN A 478 -44.81 -56.88 -6.84
N HIS A 479 -45.67 -55.89 -7.11
CA HIS A 479 -45.71 -54.53 -6.60
C HIS A 479 -46.24 -54.46 -5.17
N ALA A 480 -45.80 -53.45 -4.41
CA ALA A 480 -46.62 -52.65 -3.47
C ALA A 480 -45.69 -51.47 -3.01
N SER A 481 -45.91 -50.22 -3.36
CA SER A 481 -46.85 -49.17 -2.92
C SER A 481 -46.81 -48.84 -1.41
N GLY A 482 -46.57 -47.56 -1.11
CA GLY A 482 -46.85 -46.91 0.18
C GLY A 482 -45.82 -45.77 0.45
N SER A 483 -46.08 -44.61 0.02
CA SER A 483 -46.40 -43.29 0.53
C SER A 483 -46.08 -43.08 2.02
N GLU A 484 -45.33 -42.01 2.35
CA GLU A 484 -45.82 -40.88 3.11
C GLU A 484 -44.72 -39.82 3.33
N ALA A 485 -45.15 -38.59 3.18
CA ALA A 485 -44.38 -37.36 3.33
C ALA A 485 -44.23 -36.97 4.80
N HIS A 486 -43.10 -36.38 5.18
CA HIS A 486 -43.07 -35.43 6.29
C HIS A 486 -42.08 -34.30 6.02
N ALA A 487 -42.61 -33.08 5.99
CA ALA A 487 -41.88 -31.82 5.99
C ALA A 487 -41.41 -31.48 7.40
N PRO A 488 -40.29 -30.82 7.58
CA PRO A 488 -39.93 -30.22 8.86
C PRO A 488 -40.24 -28.72 8.93
N ALA A 489 -40.66 -28.37 10.14
CA ALA A 489 -41.17 -27.10 10.60
C ALA A 489 -40.16 -25.92 10.53
N ARG A 490 -40.75 -24.75 10.28
CA ARG A 490 -40.16 -23.42 10.51
C ARG A 490 -39.99 -23.15 12.00
N MET A 491 -38.86 -22.56 12.39
CA MET A 491 -38.71 -21.86 13.67
C MET A 491 -38.55 -20.31 13.45
N PRO A 492 -38.98 -19.50 14.45
CA PRO A 492 -39.39 -18.12 14.25
C PRO A 492 -38.24 -17.10 14.41
N ARG A 493 -38.41 -15.95 13.71
CA ARG A 493 -37.63 -14.71 13.87
C ARG A 493 -37.86 -14.12 15.27
N ARG A 494 -36.78 -13.76 15.95
CA ARG A 494 -36.84 -12.83 17.08
C ARG A 494 -36.49 -11.42 16.59
N HIS A 495 -37.43 -10.52 16.78
CA HIS A 495 -37.25 -9.08 16.83
C HIS A 495 -36.51 -8.73 18.13
N HIS A 496 -35.54 -7.82 18.03
CA HIS A 496 -35.17 -6.97 19.16
C HIS A 496 -35.23 -5.53 18.67
N GLU A 497 -36.21 -4.82 19.27
CA GLU A 497 -36.29 -3.36 19.31
C GLU A 497 -35.34 -2.81 20.39
N GLY A 498 -34.78 -1.63 20.12
CA GLY A 498 -34.75 -0.51 21.04
C GLY A 498 -33.58 -0.40 22.03
N ALA A 499 -32.67 0.48 21.80
CA ALA A 499 -32.39 1.75 22.54
C ALA A 499 -31.17 2.42 21.89
#